data_fe616b70191f4de8d8701b7812cce1bf
#
_entry.id   fe616b70191f4de8d8701b7812cce1bf
#
_cell.length_a   1.000
_cell.length_b   1.000
_cell.length_c   1.000
_cell.angle_alpha   90.00
_cell.angle_beta   90.00
_cell.angle_gamma   90.00
#
_symmetry.space_group_name_H-M   'P 1'
#
loop_
_entity.id
_entity.type
_entity.pdbx_description
1 polymer ?
#
loop_
_entity_poly.entity_id
_entity_poly.type
_entity_poly.pdbx_seq_one_letter_code
_entity_poly.pdbx_strand_id
1 'polypeptide(L)'
;MKRFTPLFIMAMPFFLAGCENNATVYHQYRTVSPQGWEREDTLSFVLPDSTFTEHCYQLEIGLRHTENYAYRDLWIAIIRPHSVPPACDTLHLELADRKGKWHGEGNSSTLYQFHAPAGKITLSHADTLVQLVHLMASPCLKGITDAGIRLSLTGSVNTQKDK
;
A
#
# COMPACT_ATOMS: atom_id res chain seq x y z
N MET A 1 59.37 38.85 -5.96
CA MET A 1 58.96 37.65 -5.16
C MET A 1 57.47 37.48 -5.37
N LYS A 2 57.02 36.54 -6.25
CA LYS A 2 55.62 36.28 -6.56
C LYS A 2 55.14 35.11 -5.67
N ARG A 3 54.20 35.38 -4.78
CA ARG A 3 53.57 34.35 -3.91
C ARG A 3 52.46 33.64 -4.70
N PHE A 4 52.66 32.37 -5.00
CA PHE A 4 51.62 31.48 -5.54
C PHE A 4 50.76 30.98 -4.36
N THR A 5 49.48 31.31 -4.37
CA THR A 5 48.51 30.76 -3.46
C THR A 5 47.90 29.51 -4.11
N PRO A 6 47.96 28.30 -3.52
CA PRO A 6 47.30 27.13 -4.08
C PRO A 6 45.82 27.21 -3.82
N LEU A 7 45.04 27.22 -4.90
CA LEU A 7 43.57 27.09 -4.86
C LEU A 7 43.21 25.63 -4.55
N PHE A 8 42.75 25.37 -3.32
CA PHE A 8 42.30 24.06 -2.86
C PHE A 8 40.87 23.84 -3.36
N ILE A 9 40.73 23.13 -4.48
CA ILE A 9 39.41 22.72 -5.00
C ILE A 9 38.91 21.57 -4.14
N MET A 10 37.96 21.85 -3.25
CA MET A 10 37.25 20.89 -2.42
C MET A 10 36.22 20.17 -3.30
N ALA A 11 36.58 19.00 -3.78
CA ALA A 11 35.64 18.10 -4.51
C ALA A 11 34.61 17.55 -3.52
N MET A 12 33.40 18.12 -3.55
CA MET A 12 32.25 17.66 -2.79
C MET A 12 31.66 16.38 -3.45
N PRO A 13 31.66 15.21 -2.79
CA PRO A 13 31.07 14.02 -3.36
C PRO A 13 29.55 14.21 -3.43
N PHE A 14 29.02 14.23 -4.63
CA PHE A 14 27.59 14.24 -4.92
C PHE A 14 27.05 12.83 -4.63
N PHE A 15 26.47 12.62 -3.44
CA PHE A 15 25.72 11.41 -3.12
C PHE A 15 24.45 11.42 -3.98
N LEU A 16 24.44 10.66 -5.06
CA LEU A 16 23.25 10.31 -5.80
C LEU A 16 22.44 9.36 -4.90
N ALA A 17 21.52 9.90 -4.11
CA ALA A 17 20.48 9.11 -3.50
C ALA A 17 19.61 8.56 -4.63
N GLY A 18 19.81 7.29 -5.02
CA GLY A 18 18.97 6.57 -5.97
C GLY A 18 17.57 6.46 -5.35
N CYS A 19 16.58 7.18 -5.88
CA CYS A 19 15.20 6.89 -5.61
C CYS A 19 14.91 5.50 -6.16
N GLU A 20 14.56 4.53 -5.31
CA GLU A 20 13.93 3.28 -5.75
C GLU A 20 12.61 3.64 -6.43
N ASN A 21 12.63 3.65 -7.75
CA ASN A 21 11.47 3.97 -8.56
C ASN A 21 10.62 2.70 -8.69
N ASN A 22 9.86 2.38 -7.63
CA ASN A 22 8.89 1.30 -7.64
C ASN A 22 7.72 1.71 -8.55
N ALA A 23 7.77 1.27 -9.82
CA ALA A 23 6.72 1.58 -10.77
C ALA A 23 5.39 0.97 -10.30
N THR A 24 4.39 1.82 -10.08
CA THR A 24 3.03 1.38 -9.78
C THR A 24 2.42 0.75 -11.03
N VAL A 25 2.01 -0.51 -10.93
CA VAL A 25 1.39 -1.27 -12.03
C VAL A 25 -0.12 -1.39 -11.89
N TYR A 26 -0.63 -1.24 -10.66
CA TYR A 26 -2.06 -1.26 -10.39
C TYR A 26 -2.37 -0.36 -9.19
N HIS A 27 -3.42 0.44 -9.29
CA HIS A 27 -3.90 1.27 -8.20
C HIS A 27 -5.40 1.52 -8.37
N GLN A 28 -6.21 0.99 -7.47
CA GLN A 28 -7.66 1.15 -7.52
C GLN A 28 -8.26 1.23 -6.12
N TYR A 29 -9.27 2.09 -5.97
CA TYR A 29 -10.14 2.17 -4.82
C TYR A 29 -11.53 1.63 -5.15
N ARG A 30 -12.20 1.09 -4.14
CA ARG A 30 -13.61 0.73 -4.14
C ARG A 30 -14.32 1.53 -3.07
N THR A 31 -15.41 2.18 -3.46
CA THR A 31 -16.24 2.93 -2.54
C THR A 31 -17.08 1.96 -1.72
N VAL A 32 -17.13 2.23 -0.43
CA VAL A 32 -17.96 1.53 0.54
C VAL A 32 -19.34 2.16 0.57
N SER A 33 -20.37 1.37 0.92
CA SER A 33 -21.72 1.89 1.08
C SER A 33 -21.76 3.08 2.06
N PRO A 34 -22.54 4.14 1.80
CA PRO A 34 -22.74 5.25 2.74
C PRO A 34 -23.27 4.84 4.12
N GLN A 35 -23.92 3.66 4.21
CA GLN A 35 -24.41 3.08 5.46
C GLN A 35 -23.29 2.50 6.31
N GLY A 36 -22.14 2.19 5.69
CA GLY A 36 -20.95 1.61 6.29
C GLY A 36 -20.47 0.39 5.51
N TRP A 37 -19.30 -0.12 5.87
CA TRP A 37 -18.76 -1.37 5.34
C TRP A 37 -19.30 -2.54 6.13
N GLU A 38 -20.20 -3.32 5.52
CA GLU A 38 -20.74 -4.53 6.13
C GLU A 38 -19.71 -5.65 6.12
N ARG A 39 -19.78 -6.54 7.12
CA ARG A 39 -18.84 -7.69 7.23
C ARG A 39 -18.92 -8.64 6.04
N GLU A 40 -20.11 -8.78 5.47
CA GLU A 40 -20.35 -9.63 4.31
C GLU A 40 -19.94 -8.95 2.99
N ASP A 41 -19.73 -7.63 3.01
CA ASP A 41 -19.32 -6.89 1.81
C ASP A 41 -17.86 -7.15 1.47
N THR A 42 -17.66 -7.83 0.35
CA THR A 42 -16.33 -8.11 -0.20
C THR A 42 -15.97 -7.07 -1.26
N LEU A 43 -14.92 -6.29 -1.01
CA LEU A 43 -14.40 -5.34 -1.98
C LEU A 43 -13.47 -6.08 -2.95
N SER A 44 -13.87 -6.18 -4.20
CA SER A 44 -13.18 -6.97 -5.23
C SER A 44 -12.39 -6.10 -6.20
N PHE A 45 -11.14 -6.49 -6.44
CA PHE A 45 -10.19 -5.82 -7.33
C PHE A 45 -9.77 -6.80 -8.41
N VAL A 46 -10.27 -6.59 -9.62
CA VAL A 46 -9.92 -7.41 -10.77
C VAL A 46 -8.59 -6.94 -11.32
N LEU A 47 -7.63 -7.83 -11.40
CA LEU A 47 -6.30 -7.57 -11.93
C LEU A 47 -6.30 -7.88 -13.44
N PRO A 48 -5.82 -6.97 -14.31
CA PRO A 48 -5.81 -7.21 -15.75
C PRO A 48 -4.76 -8.27 -16.13
N ASP A 49 -5.17 -9.26 -16.91
CA ASP A 49 -4.37 -10.43 -17.32
C ASP A 49 -3.02 -10.08 -17.97
N SER A 50 -2.93 -8.94 -18.65
CA SER A 50 -1.75 -8.55 -19.41
C SER A 50 -0.62 -7.94 -18.59
N THR A 51 -0.87 -7.64 -17.31
CA THR A 51 0.02 -6.80 -16.49
C THR A 51 0.89 -7.63 -15.56
N PHE A 52 0.48 -8.86 -15.23
CA PHE A 52 1.13 -9.66 -14.20
C PHE A 52 1.85 -10.86 -14.80
N THR A 53 3.15 -10.72 -14.89
CA THR A 53 4.09 -11.84 -15.05
C THR A 53 4.48 -12.32 -13.65
N GLU A 54 5.11 -13.49 -13.53
CA GLU A 54 5.59 -14.05 -12.26
C GLU A 54 6.66 -13.16 -11.60
N HIS A 55 6.22 -11.97 -11.15
CA HIS A 55 7.05 -10.99 -10.46
C HIS A 55 6.60 -10.80 -9.02
N CYS A 56 7.54 -10.37 -8.21
CA CYS A 56 7.27 -9.95 -6.84
C CYS A 56 6.81 -8.49 -6.84
N TYR A 57 5.65 -8.24 -6.25
CA TYR A 57 5.06 -6.91 -6.12
C TYR A 57 5.01 -6.49 -4.65
N GLN A 58 5.25 -5.22 -4.39
CA GLN A 58 4.91 -4.60 -3.13
C GLN A 58 3.41 -4.30 -3.14
N LEU A 59 2.67 -4.90 -2.21
CA LEU A 59 1.27 -4.61 -1.97
C LEU A 59 1.15 -3.52 -0.90
N GLU A 60 0.32 -2.55 -1.16
CA GLU A 60 -0.07 -1.51 -0.22
C GLU A 60 -1.59 -1.40 -0.17
N ILE A 61 -2.13 -1.23 1.03
CA ILE A 61 -3.54 -0.97 1.27
C ILE A 61 -3.73 0.53 1.48
N GLY A 62 -4.65 1.12 0.71
CA GLY A 62 -5.13 2.47 0.89
C GLY A 62 -6.50 2.46 1.57
N LEU A 63 -6.72 3.38 2.49
CA LEU A 63 -8.00 3.53 3.18
C LEU A 63 -8.37 5.00 3.21
N ARG A 64 -9.67 5.29 3.01
CA ARG A 64 -10.24 6.61 3.28
C ARG A 64 -11.32 6.48 4.32
N HIS A 65 -11.28 7.36 5.31
CA HIS A 65 -12.26 7.37 6.39
C HIS A 65 -12.54 8.80 6.85
N THR A 66 -13.66 8.96 7.52
CA THR A 66 -14.07 10.20 8.16
C THR A 66 -13.85 10.13 9.68
N GLU A 67 -14.06 11.24 10.38
CA GLU A 67 -14.07 11.29 11.86
C GLU A 67 -15.14 10.40 12.50
N ASN A 68 -16.13 9.95 11.72
CA ASN A 68 -17.18 9.04 12.20
C ASN A 68 -16.72 7.59 12.38
N TYR A 69 -15.51 7.25 11.95
CA TYR A 69 -14.94 5.93 12.22
C TYR A 69 -14.62 5.83 13.71
N ALA A 70 -15.24 4.86 14.39
CA ALA A 70 -15.25 4.82 15.86
C ALA A 70 -14.02 4.11 16.46
N TYR A 71 -13.14 3.52 15.66
CA TYR A 71 -12.06 2.65 16.14
C TYR A 71 -10.70 3.22 15.76
N ARG A 72 -9.71 2.97 16.61
CA ARG A 72 -8.29 3.26 16.30
C ARG A 72 -7.70 2.27 15.31
N ASP A 73 -8.15 1.03 15.38
CA ASP A 73 -7.59 -0.10 14.67
C ASP A 73 -8.59 -0.61 13.62
N LEU A 74 -8.08 -1.14 12.52
CA LEU A 74 -8.86 -1.88 11.52
C LEU A 74 -8.13 -3.17 11.18
N TRP A 75 -8.83 -4.29 11.30
CA TRP A 75 -8.35 -5.59 10.86
C TRP A 75 -9.05 -5.95 9.56
N ILE A 76 -8.26 -6.36 8.56
CA ILE A 76 -8.76 -6.80 7.25
C ILE A 76 -8.15 -8.13 6.85
N ALA A 77 -8.89 -8.90 6.07
CA ALA A 77 -8.36 -10.03 5.32
C ALA A 77 -8.10 -9.60 3.87
N ILE A 78 -6.97 -10.03 3.33
CA ILE A 78 -6.57 -9.89 1.94
C ILE A 78 -6.65 -11.29 1.34
N ILE A 79 -7.62 -11.51 0.45
CA ILE A 79 -7.95 -12.83 -0.09
C ILE A 79 -7.57 -12.86 -1.56
N ARG A 80 -6.83 -13.90 -1.96
CA ARG A 80 -6.47 -14.20 -3.34
C ARG A 80 -7.04 -15.58 -3.70
N PRO A 81 -8.30 -15.65 -4.13
CA PRO A 81 -9.01 -16.91 -4.28
C PRO A 81 -8.47 -17.78 -5.44
N HIS A 82 -7.87 -17.14 -6.45
CA HIS A 82 -7.35 -17.81 -7.65
C HIS A 82 -5.84 -18.12 -7.56
N SER A 83 -5.16 -17.74 -6.49
CA SER A 83 -3.76 -18.14 -6.28
C SER A 83 -3.65 -19.66 -6.04
N VAL A 84 -2.48 -20.23 -6.34
CA VAL A 84 -2.25 -21.67 -6.14
C VAL A 84 -1.09 -21.86 -5.17
N PRO A 85 -1.38 -22.31 -3.91
CA PRO A 85 -2.70 -22.51 -3.30
C PRO A 85 -3.45 -21.18 -3.05
N PRO A 86 -4.78 -21.19 -2.85
CA PRO A 86 -5.53 -20.00 -2.45
C PRO A 86 -4.96 -19.38 -1.19
N ALA A 87 -4.79 -18.05 -1.17
CA ALA A 87 -4.15 -17.35 -0.08
C ALA A 87 -5.10 -16.37 0.61
N CYS A 88 -4.97 -16.29 1.93
CA CYS A 88 -5.68 -15.34 2.77
C CYS A 88 -4.72 -14.82 3.84
N ASP A 89 -4.40 -13.54 3.76
CA ASP A 89 -3.52 -12.86 4.69
C ASP A 89 -4.32 -11.90 5.57
N THR A 90 -3.95 -11.75 6.84
CA THR A 90 -4.58 -10.79 7.74
C THR A 90 -3.65 -9.62 7.96
N LEU A 91 -4.19 -8.40 7.85
CA LEU A 91 -3.47 -7.16 8.06
C LEU A 91 -4.12 -6.34 9.18
N HIS A 92 -3.31 -5.88 10.12
CA HIS A 92 -3.69 -4.91 11.15
C HIS A 92 -3.27 -3.51 10.72
N LEU A 93 -4.20 -2.58 10.72
CA LEU A 93 -4.00 -1.17 10.41
C LEU A 93 -4.26 -0.34 11.66
N GLU A 94 -3.25 0.37 12.15
CA GLU A 94 -3.42 1.36 13.22
C GLU A 94 -3.70 2.72 12.57
N LEU A 95 -4.96 3.17 12.61
CA LEU A 95 -5.43 4.39 11.94
C LEU A 95 -5.29 5.64 12.82
N ALA A 96 -5.16 5.49 14.13
CA ALA A 96 -4.94 6.58 15.06
C ALA A 96 -3.93 6.20 16.14
N ASP A 97 -3.24 7.20 16.68
CA ASP A 97 -2.37 7.02 17.84
C ASP A 97 -3.16 6.80 19.15
N ARG A 98 -2.44 6.55 20.25
CA ARG A 98 -3.04 6.33 21.58
C ARG A 98 -3.80 7.55 22.12
N LYS A 99 -3.57 8.74 21.55
CA LYS A 99 -4.25 10.00 21.93
C LYS A 99 -5.45 10.28 21.05
N GLY A 100 -5.77 9.40 20.09
CA GLY A 100 -6.87 9.54 19.14
C GLY A 100 -6.57 10.46 17.95
N LYS A 101 -5.31 10.82 17.73
CA LYS A 101 -4.92 11.57 16.53
C LYS A 101 -4.81 10.61 15.35
N TRP A 102 -5.57 10.90 14.29
CA TRP A 102 -5.55 10.12 13.07
C TRP A 102 -4.17 10.15 12.39
N HIS A 103 -3.74 8.99 11.92
CA HIS A 103 -2.63 8.84 11.00
C HIS A 103 -3.09 9.12 9.57
N GLY A 104 -2.17 9.51 8.69
CA GLY A 104 -2.46 9.81 7.30
C GLY A 104 -2.63 11.30 7.02
N GLU A 105 -2.89 11.59 5.76
CA GLU A 105 -3.04 12.95 5.26
C GLU A 105 -4.53 13.32 5.19
N GLY A 106 -4.90 14.44 5.81
CA GLY A 106 -6.23 15.01 5.69
C GLY A 106 -6.36 15.74 4.34
N ASN A 107 -7.20 15.26 3.44
CA ASN A 107 -7.53 15.94 2.18
C ASN A 107 -8.57 17.04 2.36
N SER A 108 -9.28 17.03 3.47
CA SER A 108 -10.23 18.03 3.91
C SER A 108 -10.36 17.94 5.43
N SER A 109 -11.08 18.87 6.06
CA SER A 109 -11.28 18.87 7.51
C SER A 109 -11.98 17.61 8.05
N THR A 110 -12.51 16.74 7.20
CA THR A 110 -13.34 15.59 7.60
C THR A 110 -12.95 14.27 6.96
N LEU A 111 -12.04 14.24 5.97
CA LEU A 111 -11.63 13.03 5.26
C LEU A 111 -10.13 12.79 5.43
N TYR A 112 -9.78 11.62 5.91
CA TYR A 112 -8.41 11.16 6.11
C TYR A 112 -8.09 10.05 5.11
N GLN A 113 -6.91 10.14 4.50
CA GLN A 113 -6.37 9.11 3.63
C GLN A 113 -5.16 8.47 4.28
N PHE A 114 -5.20 7.16 4.44
CA PHE A 114 -4.17 6.36 5.09
C PHE A 114 -3.64 5.31 4.12
N HIS A 115 -2.36 5.04 4.17
CA HIS A 115 -1.68 4.02 3.37
C HIS A 115 -0.80 3.17 4.26
N ALA A 116 -0.84 1.87 4.07
CA ALA A 116 0.00 0.93 4.80
C ALA A 116 0.57 -0.16 3.87
N PRO A 117 1.85 -0.48 4.00
CA PRO A 117 2.43 -1.63 3.32
C PRO A 117 1.78 -2.93 3.85
N ALA A 118 1.35 -3.79 2.94
CA ALA A 118 0.77 -5.10 3.25
C ALA A 118 1.75 -6.25 2.94
N GLY A 119 3.01 -5.93 2.65
CA GLY A 119 4.04 -6.91 2.35
C GLY A 119 4.27 -7.12 0.86
N LYS A 120 5.05 -8.15 0.56
CA LYS A 120 5.37 -8.54 -0.81
C LYS A 120 4.52 -9.74 -1.21
N ILE A 121 4.00 -9.70 -2.43
CA ILE A 121 3.24 -10.82 -3.00
C ILE A 121 3.80 -11.19 -4.36
N THR A 122 3.83 -12.48 -4.66
CA THR A 122 4.10 -12.96 -6.02
C THR A 122 2.75 -13.21 -6.68
N LEU A 123 2.56 -12.64 -7.86
CA LEU A 123 1.37 -12.82 -8.67
C LEU A 123 1.72 -13.64 -9.89
N SER A 124 0.88 -14.62 -10.18
CA SER A 124 0.90 -15.44 -11.40
C SER A 124 -0.25 -15.03 -12.33
N HIS A 125 -0.29 -15.55 -13.54
CA HIS A 125 -1.41 -15.34 -14.46
C HIS A 125 -2.77 -15.84 -13.92
N ALA A 126 -2.77 -16.74 -12.93
CA ALA A 126 -3.98 -17.20 -12.27
C ALA A 126 -4.54 -16.19 -11.26
N ASP A 127 -3.71 -15.27 -10.77
CA ASP A 127 -4.08 -14.28 -9.75
C ASP A 127 -4.84 -13.09 -10.36
N THR A 128 -6.06 -13.32 -10.82
CA THR A 128 -6.89 -12.31 -11.50
C THR A 128 -7.75 -11.50 -10.54
N LEU A 129 -7.74 -11.82 -9.25
CA LEU A 129 -8.63 -11.22 -8.26
C LEU A 129 -7.95 -11.08 -6.89
N VAL A 130 -8.04 -9.88 -6.32
CA VAL A 130 -7.75 -9.61 -4.92
C VAL A 130 -9.02 -9.11 -4.25
N GLN A 131 -9.30 -9.59 -3.05
CA GLN A 131 -10.49 -9.21 -2.30
C GLN A 131 -10.11 -8.73 -0.90
N LEU A 132 -10.81 -7.71 -0.42
CA LEU A 132 -10.70 -7.20 0.93
C LEU A 132 -12.02 -7.38 1.67
N VAL A 133 -11.94 -7.87 2.91
CA VAL A 133 -13.05 -7.92 3.86
C VAL A 133 -12.56 -7.46 5.23
N HIS A 134 -13.41 -6.80 6.02
CA HIS A 134 -13.02 -6.43 7.37
C HIS A 134 -13.26 -7.58 8.36
N LEU A 135 -12.38 -7.69 9.37
CA LEU A 135 -12.43 -8.73 10.40
C LEU A 135 -12.81 -8.15 11.78
N MET A 136 -13.38 -6.95 11.80
CA MET A 136 -13.78 -6.29 13.04
C MET A 136 -14.99 -6.99 13.68
N ALA A 137 -15.12 -6.89 15.00
CA ALA A 137 -16.26 -7.47 15.74
C ALA A 137 -17.60 -6.80 15.38
N SER A 138 -17.59 -5.50 15.05
CA SER A 138 -18.79 -4.80 14.57
C SER A 138 -19.23 -5.37 13.22
N PRO A 139 -20.51 -5.63 13.00
CA PRO A 139 -21.02 -6.11 11.71
C PRO A 139 -20.93 -5.05 10.60
N CYS A 140 -21.03 -3.77 10.96
CA CYS A 140 -20.98 -2.64 10.04
C CYS A 140 -20.02 -1.56 10.56
N LEU A 141 -19.10 -1.12 9.69
CA LEU A 141 -18.12 -0.07 10.03
C LEU A 141 -18.52 1.25 9.37
N LYS A 142 -19.12 2.13 10.16
CA LYS A 142 -19.40 3.49 9.74
C LYS A 142 -18.13 4.32 9.65
N GLY A 143 -18.11 5.28 8.74
CA GLY A 143 -17.00 6.21 8.59
C GLY A 143 -15.88 5.76 7.67
N ILE A 144 -15.83 4.48 7.26
CA ILE A 144 -15.00 4.05 6.13
C ILE A 144 -15.72 4.44 4.84
N THR A 145 -15.05 5.17 3.95
CA THR A 145 -15.63 5.62 2.67
C THR A 145 -15.09 4.85 1.49
N ASP A 146 -13.81 4.51 1.50
CA ASP A 146 -13.16 3.78 0.43
C ASP A 146 -12.05 2.89 1.00
N ALA A 147 -11.85 1.72 0.38
CA ALA A 147 -10.64 0.95 0.54
C ALA A 147 -10.04 0.61 -0.82
N GLY A 148 -8.73 0.52 -0.90
CA GLY A 148 -8.02 0.32 -2.15
C GLY A 148 -6.76 -0.51 -2.01
N ILE A 149 -6.26 -0.96 -3.14
CA ILE A 149 -4.97 -1.63 -3.25
C ILE A 149 -4.07 -0.91 -4.25
N ARG A 150 -2.80 -0.91 -3.96
CA ARG A 150 -1.73 -0.49 -4.87
C ARG A 150 -0.70 -1.60 -4.98
N LEU A 151 -0.35 -1.94 -6.22
CA LEU A 151 0.72 -2.87 -6.55
C LEU A 151 1.85 -2.11 -7.25
N SER A 152 3.05 -2.27 -6.76
CA SER A 152 4.24 -1.69 -7.36
C SER A 152 5.27 -2.79 -7.60
N LEU A 153 5.98 -2.73 -8.73
CA LEU A 153 7.10 -3.64 -8.97
C LEU A 153 8.16 -3.44 -7.90
N THR A 154 8.53 -4.52 -7.24
CA THR A 154 9.75 -4.50 -6.42
C THR A 154 10.93 -4.45 -7.37
N GLY A 155 11.78 -3.42 -7.29
CA GLY A 155 12.97 -3.30 -8.15
C GLY A 155 13.72 -4.63 -8.19
N SER A 156 14.05 -5.11 -9.38
CA SER A 156 14.80 -6.34 -9.59
C SER A 156 16.12 -6.25 -8.82
N VAL A 157 16.31 -7.16 -7.88
CA VAL A 157 17.64 -7.44 -7.32
C VAL A 157 18.52 -7.82 -8.49
N ASN A 158 19.43 -6.94 -8.88
CA ASN A 158 20.51 -7.28 -9.80
C ASN A 158 21.24 -8.49 -9.23
N THR A 159 20.94 -9.67 -9.75
CA THR A 159 21.77 -10.85 -9.55
C THR A 159 23.05 -10.56 -10.32
N GLN A 160 24.03 -9.97 -9.63
CA GLN A 160 25.39 -9.86 -10.12
C GLN A 160 25.90 -11.31 -10.27
N LYS A 161 25.96 -11.76 -11.52
CA LYS A 161 26.67 -12.99 -11.89
C LYS A 161 28.14 -12.71 -11.63
N ASP A 162 28.64 -13.20 -10.51
CA ASP A 162 30.08 -13.40 -10.35
C ASP A 162 30.54 -14.45 -11.37
N LYS A 163 31.48 -14.01 -12.21
CA LYS A 163 32.14 -14.79 -13.24
C LYS A 163 33.56 -15.10 -12.74
#